data_d4b74dcce2ae49e86e7477122ad620f3
#
_entry.id   d4b74dcce2ae49e86e7477122ad620f3
#
_cell.length_a   1.000
_cell.length_b   1.000
_cell.length_c   1.000
_cell.angle_alpha   90.00
_cell.angle_beta   90.00
_cell.angle_gamma   90.00
#
_symmetry.space_group_name_H-M   'P 1'
#
loop_
_entity.id
_entity.type
_entity.pdbx_description
1 polymer ?
#
loop_
_entity_poly.entity_id
_entity_poly.type
_entity_poly.pdbx_seq_one_letter_code
_entity_poly.pdbx_strand_id
1 'polypeptide(L)'
;MPVAFSYVRYSSLRQAHGDSLRRQTAMVAEWLKHHPEYVLSADDAYQDLGRSGFSGAHLDNAFGRLRAAVSTGIIKPGDCILIEAIDRAGRLAPSIMLNLLTEIVNAGVSLISLDDGITYDSDPYKSNNLFLLVAKVQQAYQYSDALSRRVKSAYERKRETARSGGATGRRAPIWIKTEYPNGKKAQPVVSLREDLAPLVAQAFQDYADGLGERRIHHRLRDQHPELAKLSTTSLKRWMRNPTAIGSWNDIPDVYPAVVSKELWYRVQKRLNAKSKPKSAASNHLLVGLVKCAKCHANFHAHVTPDNAAMKCGQRHRLGDQGCSNKKSLPMAVLDLIRCQTTFKALQRASLSRNLTASEKRALEIEGELAELNRQAATAAEGAVKYGMTAFGPALDRITAQIGVLEDEKLTLVSKAAPSTDGEMIDLQEELLDVDEMRLNALLQEAEYVMWCDDRTITVEEPSIEFSAERQVITYLGKDRVKGVFRITWNGARIDLPDLLSAPQRAELEQYMAQEARYKSGELERTVMRFNSDTGDMDHVSGPPLKS
;
A
#
# COMPACT_ATOMS: atom_id res chain seq x y z
N MET A 1 23.84 8.01 48.56
CA MET A 1 22.71 8.93 48.33
C MET A 1 21.62 8.11 47.62
N PRO A 2 20.36 8.24 47.99
CA PRO A 2 19.28 7.58 47.30
C PRO A 2 19.16 8.10 45.86
N VAL A 3 18.65 7.25 44.96
CA VAL A 3 18.56 7.54 43.54
C VAL A 3 17.07 7.79 43.15
N ALA A 4 16.85 8.82 42.36
CA ALA A 4 15.55 9.12 41.77
C ALA A 4 15.49 8.60 40.33
N PHE A 5 14.51 7.76 40.02
CA PHE A 5 14.27 7.21 38.69
C PHE A 5 13.06 7.90 38.06
N SER A 6 13.20 8.45 36.85
CA SER A 6 12.10 9.12 36.16
C SER A 6 11.41 8.14 35.21
N TYR A 7 10.08 7.99 35.36
CA TYR A 7 9.24 7.28 34.40
C TYR A 7 8.42 8.25 33.56
N VAL A 8 8.58 8.16 32.25
CA VAL A 8 7.96 9.07 31.28
C VAL A 8 7.10 8.28 30.27
N ARG A 9 5.87 8.73 30.02
CA ARG A 9 4.97 8.11 29.04
C ARG A 9 4.28 9.12 28.14
N TYR A 10 4.27 8.83 26.81
CA TYR A 10 3.57 9.60 25.80
C TYR A 10 2.55 8.76 25.06
N SER A 11 1.42 9.39 24.68
CA SER A 11 0.37 8.71 23.90
C SER A 11 0.63 8.74 22.39
N SER A 12 1.56 9.57 21.88
CA SER A 12 1.92 9.64 20.46
C SER A 12 3.35 10.13 20.25
N LEU A 13 4.00 9.71 19.14
CA LEU A 13 5.34 10.18 18.75
C LEU A 13 5.40 11.70 18.52
N ARG A 14 4.29 12.35 18.14
CA ARG A 14 4.23 13.81 18.01
C ARG A 14 4.36 14.53 19.35
N GLN A 15 3.96 13.90 20.45
CA GLN A 15 4.12 14.45 21.79
C GLN A 15 5.53 14.28 22.33
N ALA A 16 6.31 13.33 21.79
CA ALA A 16 7.70 13.11 22.16
C ALA A 16 8.61 14.30 21.74
N HIS A 17 8.26 15.01 20.68
CA HIS A 17 9.01 16.17 20.19
C HIS A 17 8.39 17.53 20.61
N GLY A 18 7.38 17.55 21.48
CA GLY A 18 6.64 18.74 21.87
C GLY A 18 6.74 19.11 23.35
N ASP A 19 5.87 20.04 23.77
CA ASP A 19 5.83 20.61 25.12
C ASP A 19 5.66 19.59 26.26
N SER A 20 5.20 18.38 25.97
CA SER A 20 4.94 17.35 26.99
C SER A 20 6.23 16.81 27.63
N LEU A 21 7.27 16.49 26.81
CA LEU A 21 8.57 16.05 27.34
C LEU A 21 9.23 17.16 28.13
N ARG A 22 9.28 18.37 27.54
CA ARG A 22 9.88 19.54 28.18
C ARG A 22 9.24 19.81 29.55
N ARG A 23 7.91 19.70 29.63
CA ARG A 23 7.18 19.89 30.89
C ARG A 23 7.54 18.83 31.93
N GLN A 24 7.56 17.53 31.56
CA GLN A 24 7.89 16.44 32.47
C GLN A 24 9.33 16.56 32.96
N THR A 25 10.29 16.87 32.09
CA THR A 25 11.68 17.10 32.47
C THR A 25 11.83 18.31 33.40
N ALA A 26 11.07 19.39 33.16
CA ALA A 26 11.08 20.56 34.04
C ALA A 26 10.52 20.25 35.44
N MET A 27 9.46 19.43 35.53
CA MET A 27 8.90 18.99 36.83
C MET A 27 9.89 18.13 37.63
N VAL A 28 10.60 17.22 36.96
CA VAL A 28 11.66 16.41 37.58
C VAL A 28 12.80 17.30 38.09
N ALA A 29 13.25 18.24 37.26
CA ALA A 29 14.33 19.17 37.64
C ALA A 29 13.94 20.06 38.81
N GLU A 30 12.69 20.54 38.83
CA GLU A 30 12.17 21.34 39.94
C GLU A 30 12.05 20.55 41.23
N TRP A 31 11.59 19.30 41.17
CA TRP A 31 11.53 18.41 42.33
C TRP A 31 12.93 18.16 42.92
N LEU A 32 13.94 17.89 42.08
CA LEU A 32 15.30 17.66 42.51
C LEU A 32 15.97 18.88 43.21
N LYS A 33 15.60 20.10 42.83
CA LYS A 33 16.09 21.30 43.54
C LYS A 33 15.62 21.37 45.00
N HIS A 34 14.42 20.85 45.27
CA HIS A 34 13.87 20.82 46.63
C HIS A 34 14.27 19.55 47.41
N HIS A 35 14.90 18.55 46.73
CA HIS A 35 15.32 17.29 47.28
C HIS A 35 16.80 16.98 46.96
N PRO A 36 17.75 17.78 47.47
CA PRO A 36 19.17 17.65 47.17
C PRO A 36 19.81 16.34 47.70
N GLU A 37 19.08 15.62 48.55
CA GLU A 37 19.49 14.29 49.05
C GLU A 37 19.39 13.18 48.01
N TYR A 38 18.67 13.42 46.89
CA TYR A 38 18.50 12.47 45.79
C TYR A 38 19.41 12.82 44.60
N VAL A 39 19.85 11.79 43.88
CA VAL A 39 20.56 11.92 42.60
C VAL A 39 19.70 11.34 41.52
N LEU A 40 19.50 12.06 40.40
CA LEU A 40 18.78 11.54 39.27
C LEU A 40 19.57 10.40 38.60
N SER A 41 18.91 9.28 38.33
CA SER A 41 19.48 8.20 37.54
C SER A 41 19.82 8.71 36.13
N ALA A 42 21.03 8.38 35.66
CA ALA A 42 21.43 8.65 34.27
C ALA A 42 20.78 7.69 33.26
N ASP A 43 20.02 6.71 33.73
CA ASP A 43 19.39 5.70 32.88
C ASP A 43 18.04 6.19 32.31
N ASP A 44 18.03 6.55 31.02
CA ASP A 44 16.84 6.93 30.26
C ASP A 44 15.96 5.72 29.85
N ALA A 45 16.22 4.54 30.41
CA ALA A 45 15.58 3.27 30.00
C ALA A 45 14.07 3.21 30.32
N TYR A 46 13.53 4.13 31.13
CA TYR A 46 12.15 4.07 31.60
C TYR A 46 11.22 5.04 30.88
N GLN A 47 11.34 5.10 29.53
CA GLN A 47 10.47 5.91 28.68
C GLN A 47 9.57 5.03 27.79
N ASP A 48 8.25 5.24 27.85
CA ASP A 48 7.25 4.59 27.01
C ASP A 48 6.72 5.55 25.95
N LEU A 49 7.20 5.40 24.72
CA LEU A 49 6.86 6.27 23.60
C LEU A 49 5.70 5.67 22.78
N GLY A 50 4.59 6.44 22.62
CA GLY A 50 3.49 6.09 21.73
C GLY A 50 2.64 4.89 22.17
N ARG A 51 2.68 4.48 23.45
CA ARG A 51 1.96 3.32 23.96
C ARG A 51 0.73 3.68 24.80
N SER A 52 -0.35 2.91 24.62
CA SER A 52 -1.57 3.07 25.41
C SER A 52 -1.43 2.42 26.78
N GLY A 53 -1.68 3.18 27.84
CA GLY A 53 -1.73 2.65 29.21
C GLY A 53 -2.99 1.82 29.50
N PHE A 54 -4.01 1.86 28.63
CA PHE A 54 -5.27 1.12 28.81
C PHE A 54 -5.19 -0.35 28.37
N SER A 55 -4.38 -0.64 27.34
CA SER A 55 -4.23 -2.01 26.79
C SER A 55 -3.24 -2.88 27.54
N GLY A 56 -2.53 -2.37 28.56
CA GLY A 56 -1.47 -3.10 29.26
C GLY A 56 -0.15 -3.20 28.49
N ALA A 57 -0.08 -2.71 27.25
CA ALA A 57 1.13 -2.84 26.42
C ALA A 57 2.39 -2.15 27.00
N HIS A 58 2.23 -1.25 27.97
CA HIS A 58 3.35 -0.62 28.68
C HIS A 58 4.02 -1.55 29.70
N LEU A 59 3.36 -2.64 30.12
CA LEU A 59 3.91 -3.63 31.05
C LEU A 59 5.04 -4.46 30.44
N ASP A 60 5.02 -4.63 29.12
CA ASP A 60 6.07 -5.34 28.36
C ASP A 60 7.26 -4.42 27.99
N ASN A 61 7.20 -3.14 28.37
CA ASN A 61 8.18 -2.10 27.98
C ASN A 61 8.82 -1.42 29.21
N ALA A 62 8.87 -0.08 29.22
CA ALA A 62 9.60 0.70 30.22
C ALA A 62 9.04 0.54 31.64
N PHE A 63 7.71 0.52 31.81
CA PHE A 63 7.12 0.28 33.13
C PHE A 63 7.39 -1.13 33.65
N GLY A 64 7.33 -2.14 32.77
CA GLY A 64 7.68 -3.51 33.12
C GLY A 64 9.17 -3.66 33.49
N ARG A 65 10.08 -3.00 32.76
CA ARG A 65 11.51 -2.96 33.11
C ARG A 65 11.76 -2.29 34.45
N LEU A 66 11.03 -1.19 34.74
CA LEU A 66 11.12 -0.50 36.03
C LEU A 66 10.68 -1.41 37.19
N ARG A 67 9.57 -2.15 37.04
CA ARG A 67 9.14 -3.17 38.00
C ARG A 67 10.20 -4.28 38.17
N ALA A 68 10.71 -4.79 37.05
CA ALA A 68 11.79 -5.80 37.10
C ALA A 68 13.02 -5.27 37.83
N ALA A 69 13.42 -4.01 37.63
CA ALA A 69 14.53 -3.38 38.32
C ALA A 69 14.30 -3.27 39.85
N VAL A 70 13.05 -3.02 40.27
CA VAL A 70 12.67 -3.06 41.71
C VAL A 70 12.74 -4.49 42.22
N SER A 71 12.17 -5.47 41.55
CA SER A 71 12.12 -6.86 42.01
C SER A 71 13.51 -7.52 42.04
N THR A 72 14.42 -7.11 41.15
CA THR A 72 15.81 -7.60 41.11
C THR A 72 16.79 -6.82 42.05
N GLY A 73 16.29 -5.78 42.72
CA GLY A 73 17.12 -4.96 43.64
C GLY A 73 18.11 -4.01 42.96
N ILE A 74 17.91 -3.74 41.67
CA ILE A 74 18.63 -2.66 40.93
C ILE A 74 18.16 -1.30 41.49
N ILE A 75 16.83 -1.13 41.65
CA ILE A 75 16.21 -0.03 42.39
C ILE A 75 16.05 -0.52 43.83
N LYS A 76 16.67 0.16 44.77
CA LYS A 76 16.85 -0.28 46.16
C LYS A 76 15.84 0.37 47.11
N PRO A 77 15.57 -0.23 48.27
CA PRO A 77 14.86 0.45 49.34
C PRO A 77 15.49 1.81 49.66
N GLY A 78 14.66 2.85 49.75
CA GLY A 78 15.08 4.24 49.93
C GLY A 78 15.24 5.05 48.64
N ASP A 79 15.31 4.40 47.46
CA ASP A 79 15.20 5.08 46.18
C ASP A 79 13.77 5.53 45.93
N CYS A 80 13.57 6.40 44.93
CA CYS A 80 12.24 6.83 44.54
C CYS A 80 12.01 6.78 43.02
N ILE A 81 10.76 6.62 42.65
CA ILE A 81 10.28 6.69 41.27
C ILE A 81 9.42 7.97 41.09
N LEU A 82 9.88 8.83 40.20
CA LEU A 82 9.19 10.07 39.84
C LEU A 82 8.27 9.84 38.63
N ILE A 83 6.98 10.14 38.80
CA ILE A 83 6.00 10.09 37.70
C ILE A 83 5.27 11.44 37.62
N GLU A 84 4.88 11.87 36.41
CA GLU A 84 4.13 13.12 36.23
C GLU A 84 2.82 13.07 37.06
N ALA A 85 2.06 11.99 36.91
CA ALA A 85 0.81 11.73 37.61
C ALA A 85 0.55 10.21 37.66
N ILE A 86 -0.28 9.72 38.58
CA ILE A 86 -0.62 8.30 38.74
C ILE A 86 -1.21 7.68 37.45
N ASP A 87 -1.96 8.47 36.65
CA ASP A 87 -2.51 8.00 35.38
C ASP A 87 -1.43 7.73 34.31
N ARG A 88 -0.19 8.19 34.52
CA ARG A 88 0.97 7.87 33.68
C ARG A 88 1.53 6.46 33.96
N ALA A 89 1.43 5.99 35.19
CA ALA A 89 1.82 4.61 35.53
C ALA A 89 0.98 3.59 34.75
N GLY A 90 -0.31 3.82 34.58
CA GLY A 90 -1.18 2.97 33.78
C GLY A 90 -2.66 3.29 33.96
N ARG A 91 -3.49 2.59 33.18
CA ARG A 91 -4.97 2.71 33.21
C ARG A 91 -5.63 1.34 33.15
N LEU A 92 -4.98 0.33 33.71
CA LEU A 92 -5.53 -1.01 33.85
C LEU A 92 -6.67 -1.04 34.87
N ALA A 93 -7.35 -2.18 34.97
CA ALA A 93 -8.36 -2.39 36.01
C ALA A 93 -7.76 -2.04 37.40
N PRO A 94 -8.51 -1.36 38.27
CA PRO A 94 -7.98 -0.82 39.53
C PRO A 94 -7.27 -1.84 40.41
N SER A 95 -7.78 -3.06 40.50
CA SER A 95 -7.15 -4.14 41.28
C SER A 95 -5.76 -4.52 40.75
N ILE A 96 -5.61 -4.60 39.43
CA ILE A 96 -4.34 -4.92 38.79
C ILE A 96 -3.34 -3.76 39.00
N MET A 97 -3.78 -2.53 38.76
CA MET A 97 -2.92 -1.35 38.89
C MET A 97 -2.46 -1.13 40.32
N LEU A 98 -3.36 -1.30 41.31
CA LEU A 98 -3.03 -1.21 42.71
C LEU A 98 -2.01 -2.27 43.13
N ASN A 99 -2.18 -3.53 42.72
CA ASN A 99 -1.19 -4.56 42.99
C ASN A 99 0.21 -4.20 42.48
N LEU A 100 0.28 -3.70 41.22
CA LEU A 100 1.55 -3.31 40.61
C LEU A 100 2.24 -2.15 41.36
N LEU A 101 1.50 -1.14 41.77
CA LEU A 101 2.05 0.00 42.52
C LEU A 101 2.38 -0.38 43.97
N THR A 102 1.57 -1.23 44.60
CA THR A 102 1.83 -1.71 45.96
C THR A 102 3.06 -2.61 46.02
N GLU A 103 3.36 -3.42 45.00
CA GLU A 103 4.61 -4.18 44.90
C GLU A 103 5.84 -3.26 45.01
N ILE A 104 5.82 -2.11 44.30
CA ILE A 104 6.91 -1.13 44.33
C ILE A 104 7.06 -0.53 45.72
N VAL A 105 5.96 -0.07 46.30
CA VAL A 105 5.94 0.55 47.62
C VAL A 105 6.37 -0.43 48.71
N ASN A 106 5.91 -1.68 48.66
CA ASN A 106 6.31 -2.73 49.62
C ASN A 106 7.76 -3.15 49.51
N ALA A 107 8.38 -2.93 48.35
CA ALA A 107 9.83 -3.11 48.19
C ALA A 107 10.65 -1.97 48.84
N GLY A 108 10.02 -1.03 49.52
CA GLY A 108 10.67 0.12 50.16
C GLY A 108 11.09 1.23 49.21
N VAL A 109 10.55 1.23 47.99
CA VAL A 109 10.76 2.26 46.98
C VAL A 109 9.59 3.23 46.99
N SER A 110 9.84 4.53 47.14
CA SER A 110 8.80 5.54 47.16
C SER A 110 8.34 5.91 45.74
N LEU A 111 7.01 6.03 45.55
CA LEU A 111 6.44 6.52 44.30
C LEU A 111 5.99 7.97 44.51
N ILE A 112 6.52 8.89 43.72
CA ILE A 112 6.26 10.32 43.85
C ILE A 112 5.51 10.83 42.63
N SER A 113 4.33 11.38 42.86
CA SER A 113 3.49 12.02 41.85
C SER A 113 3.83 13.51 41.80
N LEU A 114 4.39 13.96 40.67
CA LEU A 114 4.92 15.32 40.54
C LEU A 114 3.82 16.39 40.35
N ASP A 115 2.63 15.99 39.90
CA ASP A 115 1.51 16.90 39.63
C ASP A 115 0.89 17.47 40.90
N ASP A 116 0.94 16.72 42.00
CA ASP A 116 0.37 17.10 43.29
C ASP A 116 1.34 16.97 44.46
N GLY A 117 2.59 16.52 44.21
CA GLY A 117 3.64 16.42 45.21
C GLY A 117 3.43 15.29 46.24
N ILE A 118 2.52 14.34 45.99
CA ILE A 118 2.22 13.28 46.94
C ILE A 118 3.23 12.16 46.82
N THR A 119 3.80 11.76 47.97
CA THR A 119 4.66 10.61 48.10
C THR A 119 3.86 9.42 48.61
N TYR A 120 3.98 8.31 47.90
CA TYR A 120 3.39 7.01 48.27
C TYR A 120 4.54 6.11 48.70
N ASP A 121 4.59 5.79 49.98
CA ASP A 121 5.60 4.96 50.63
C ASP A 121 4.96 3.94 51.58
N SER A 122 5.76 3.07 52.18
CA SER A 122 5.30 2.05 53.11
C SER A 122 5.16 2.56 54.54
N ASP A 123 5.32 3.86 54.78
CA ASP A 123 5.19 4.44 56.13
C ASP A 123 3.73 4.32 56.64
N PRO A 124 3.50 3.57 57.72
CA PRO A 124 2.15 3.38 58.28
C PRO A 124 1.53 4.68 58.81
N TYR A 125 2.34 5.68 59.15
CA TYR A 125 1.85 6.99 59.62
C TYR A 125 1.30 7.87 58.47
N LYS A 126 1.60 7.53 57.21
CA LYS A 126 1.08 8.16 56.02
C LYS A 126 -0.02 7.35 55.33
N SER A 127 -0.75 6.51 56.07
CA SER A 127 -1.76 5.58 55.54
C SER A 127 -2.84 6.27 54.71
N ASN A 128 -3.13 7.56 54.91
CA ASN A 128 -4.07 8.34 54.11
C ASN A 128 -3.65 8.42 52.63
N ASN A 129 -2.36 8.37 52.35
CA ASN A 129 -1.85 8.43 50.97
C ASN A 129 -2.21 7.18 50.16
N LEU A 130 -2.37 6.01 50.82
CA LEU A 130 -2.84 4.81 50.17
C LEU A 130 -4.30 4.94 49.67
N PHE A 131 -5.18 5.58 50.46
CA PHE A 131 -6.53 5.85 49.99
C PHE A 131 -6.56 6.82 48.82
N LEU A 132 -5.68 7.81 48.81
CA LEU A 132 -5.50 8.73 47.67
C LEU A 132 -5.00 7.98 46.44
N LEU A 133 -4.06 7.04 46.59
CA LEU A 133 -3.61 6.19 45.50
C LEU A 133 -4.76 5.37 44.91
N VAL A 134 -5.56 4.72 45.75
CA VAL A 134 -6.75 3.97 45.32
C VAL A 134 -7.71 4.88 44.53
N ALA A 135 -8.02 6.05 45.10
CA ALA A 135 -8.93 7.01 44.45
C ALA A 135 -8.41 7.48 43.10
N LYS A 136 -7.13 7.80 42.97
CA LYS A 136 -6.52 8.24 41.70
C LYS A 136 -6.46 7.14 40.65
N VAL A 137 -6.09 5.91 41.03
CA VAL A 137 -6.13 4.75 40.13
C VAL A 137 -7.55 4.51 39.61
N GLN A 138 -8.54 4.58 40.51
CA GLN A 138 -9.95 4.42 40.16
C GLN A 138 -10.42 5.54 39.23
N GLN A 139 -10.08 6.78 39.48
CA GLN A 139 -10.38 7.94 38.63
C GLN A 139 -9.76 7.82 37.25
N ALA A 140 -8.49 7.45 37.14
CA ALA A 140 -7.77 7.25 35.87
C ALA A 140 -8.45 6.16 35.02
N TYR A 141 -8.84 5.05 35.63
CA TYR A 141 -9.58 3.99 34.96
C TYR A 141 -10.95 4.45 34.50
N GLN A 142 -11.76 5.04 35.38
CA GLN A 142 -13.11 5.53 35.06
C GLN A 142 -13.10 6.56 33.93
N TYR A 143 -12.14 7.49 33.92
CA TYR A 143 -11.97 8.45 32.82
C TYR A 143 -11.74 7.75 31.48
N SER A 144 -10.82 6.78 31.46
CA SER A 144 -10.50 6.04 30.24
C SER A 144 -11.66 5.17 29.76
N ASP A 145 -12.37 4.51 30.68
CA ASP A 145 -13.55 3.70 30.36
C ASP A 145 -14.72 4.56 29.87
N ALA A 146 -14.98 5.70 30.50
CA ALA A 146 -15.98 6.66 30.05
C ALA A 146 -15.67 7.22 28.66
N LEU A 147 -14.39 7.54 28.39
CA LEU A 147 -13.95 7.98 27.06
C LEU A 147 -14.15 6.87 26.02
N SER A 148 -13.76 5.64 26.33
CA SER A 148 -13.95 4.46 25.47
C SER A 148 -15.44 4.25 25.15
N ARG A 149 -16.31 4.30 26.17
CA ARG A 149 -17.76 4.19 25.98
C ARG A 149 -18.32 5.32 25.10
N ARG A 150 -17.89 6.57 25.30
CA ARG A 150 -18.30 7.70 24.46
C ARG A 150 -17.88 7.52 23.00
N VAL A 151 -16.65 7.07 22.77
CA VAL A 151 -16.15 6.81 21.42
C VAL A 151 -16.95 5.67 20.76
N LYS A 152 -17.15 4.54 21.46
CA LYS A 152 -17.97 3.42 20.97
C LYS A 152 -19.39 3.86 20.63
N SER A 153 -20.06 4.60 21.54
CA SER A 153 -21.41 5.12 21.31
C SER A 153 -21.48 6.11 20.13
N ALA A 154 -20.44 6.92 19.93
CA ALA A 154 -20.37 7.82 18.79
C ALA A 154 -20.17 7.06 17.45
N TYR A 155 -19.39 5.97 17.46
CA TYR A 155 -19.24 5.10 16.30
C TYR A 155 -20.53 4.32 16.00
N GLU A 156 -21.23 3.82 17.04
CA GLU A 156 -22.49 3.10 16.85
C GLU A 156 -23.56 4.02 16.24
N ARG A 157 -23.72 5.24 16.75
CA ARG A 157 -24.61 6.24 16.12
C ARG A 157 -24.25 6.51 14.66
N LYS A 158 -22.96 6.57 14.31
CA LYS A 158 -22.54 6.70 12.91
C LYS A 158 -22.94 5.47 12.09
N ARG A 159 -22.82 4.27 12.64
CA ARG A 159 -23.26 3.04 11.96
C ARG A 159 -24.77 3.02 11.75
N GLU A 160 -25.55 3.43 12.73
CA GLU A 160 -27.01 3.57 12.61
C GLU A 160 -27.38 4.58 11.52
N THR A 161 -26.73 5.76 11.53
CA THR A 161 -26.90 6.76 10.47
C THR A 161 -26.55 6.19 9.10
N ALA A 162 -25.47 5.45 8.97
CA ALA A 162 -25.08 4.82 7.72
C ALA A 162 -26.09 3.77 7.26
N ARG A 163 -26.61 2.92 8.17
CA ARG A 163 -27.63 1.91 7.86
C ARG A 163 -28.97 2.54 7.44
N SER A 164 -29.26 3.75 7.88
CA SER A 164 -30.43 4.52 7.46
C SER A 164 -30.19 5.35 6.17
N GLY A 165 -29.09 5.11 5.44
CA GLY A 165 -28.76 5.78 4.19
C GLY A 165 -28.11 7.15 4.36
N GLY A 166 -27.72 7.52 5.58
CA GLY A 166 -27.08 8.80 5.84
C GLY A 166 -25.56 8.76 5.72
N ALA A 167 -24.98 9.74 5.05
CA ALA A 167 -23.53 9.86 4.93
C ALA A 167 -22.88 10.15 6.30
N THR A 168 -21.72 9.50 6.55
CA THR A 168 -21.05 9.53 7.85
C THR A 168 -19.63 10.01 7.76
N GLY A 169 -19.28 11.15 7.58
CA GLY A 169 -17.87 11.49 7.71
C GLY A 169 -17.47 12.89 7.28
N ARG A 170 -16.59 13.49 8.06
CA ARG A 170 -15.99 14.77 7.75
C ARG A 170 -14.79 14.68 6.79
N ARG A 171 -14.26 13.46 6.54
CA ARG A 171 -13.12 13.19 5.67
C ARG A 171 -13.53 12.18 4.62
N ALA A 172 -14.26 12.65 3.63
CA ALA A 172 -14.55 11.87 2.44
C ALA A 172 -13.32 11.80 1.52
N PRO A 173 -13.23 10.75 0.67
CA PRO A 173 -12.22 10.70 -0.38
C PRO A 173 -12.34 11.87 -1.36
N ILE A 174 -11.27 12.13 -2.11
CA ILE A 174 -11.15 13.27 -3.02
C ILE A 174 -12.26 13.34 -4.09
N TRP A 175 -12.84 12.22 -4.47
CA TRP A 175 -13.93 12.14 -5.46
C TRP A 175 -15.32 12.40 -4.89
N ILE A 176 -15.43 12.59 -3.57
CA ILE A 176 -16.70 12.90 -2.90
C ILE A 176 -16.73 14.38 -2.51
N LYS A 177 -17.77 15.08 -2.93
CA LYS A 177 -18.14 16.41 -2.48
C LYS A 177 -19.03 16.26 -1.25
N THR A 178 -18.72 16.98 -0.19
CA THR A 178 -19.49 16.96 1.06
C THR A 178 -19.99 18.38 1.36
N GLU A 179 -21.29 18.57 1.42
CA GLU A 179 -21.95 19.83 1.73
C GLU A 179 -22.73 19.74 3.02
N TYR A 180 -22.81 20.85 3.74
CA TYR A 180 -23.54 20.96 5.01
C TYR A 180 -24.59 22.09 4.92
N PRO A 181 -25.70 21.91 4.15
CA PRO A 181 -26.68 22.95 3.92
C PRO A 181 -27.32 23.46 5.23
N ASN A 182 -27.50 22.58 6.21
CA ASN A 182 -28.11 22.87 7.51
C ASN A 182 -27.07 23.03 8.63
N GLY A 183 -25.83 23.41 8.28
CA GLY A 183 -24.72 23.61 9.22
C GLY A 183 -23.96 22.35 9.57
N LYS A 184 -22.73 22.51 10.07
CA LYS A 184 -21.75 21.43 10.33
C LYS A 184 -22.18 20.37 11.36
N LYS A 185 -23.26 20.61 12.10
CA LYS A 185 -23.82 19.65 13.06
C LYS A 185 -24.89 18.76 12.43
N ALA A 186 -25.45 19.18 11.31
CA ALA A 186 -26.43 18.39 10.57
C ALA A 186 -25.76 17.29 9.73
N GLN A 187 -26.59 16.40 9.21
CA GLN A 187 -26.16 15.33 8.33
C GLN A 187 -25.65 15.93 7.00
N PRO A 188 -24.47 15.52 6.51
CA PRO A 188 -23.95 16.01 5.25
C PRO A 188 -24.71 15.46 4.06
N VAL A 189 -24.85 16.26 3.04
CA VAL A 189 -25.25 15.83 1.69
C VAL A 189 -23.97 15.51 0.93
N VAL A 190 -23.92 14.34 0.31
CA VAL A 190 -22.76 13.86 -0.42
C VAL A 190 -23.09 13.61 -1.88
N SER A 191 -22.21 14.00 -2.77
CA SER A 191 -22.29 13.80 -4.21
C SER A 191 -20.91 13.45 -4.77
N LEU A 192 -20.87 12.91 -5.99
CA LEU A 192 -19.60 12.78 -6.70
C LEU A 192 -19.10 14.15 -7.16
N ARG A 193 -17.81 14.35 -7.14
CA ARG A 193 -17.17 15.49 -7.79
C ARG A 193 -17.09 15.23 -9.29
N GLU A 194 -17.76 16.04 -10.09
CA GLU A 194 -17.83 15.91 -11.54
C GLU A 194 -16.45 16.01 -12.22
N ASP A 195 -15.57 16.81 -11.65
CA ASP A 195 -14.20 17.05 -12.13
C ASP A 195 -13.23 15.90 -11.83
N LEU A 196 -13.43 15.14 -10.75
CA LEU A 196 -12.48 14.11 -10.29
C LEU A 196 -13.03 12.67 -10.39
N ALA A 197 -14.33 12.48 -10.25
CA ALA A 197 -14.89 11.12 -10.25
C ALA A 197 -14.60 10.34 -11.55
N PRO A 198 -14.72 10.94 -12.75
CA PRO A 198 -14.36 10.24 -13.99
C PRO A 198 -12.87 9.82 -14.03
N LEU A 199 -11.97 10.69 -13.54
CA LEU A 199 -10.53 10.42 -13.50
C LEU A 199 -10.18 9.31 -12.51
N VAL A 200 -10.90 9.26 -11.38
CA VAL A 200 -10.74 8.17 -10.41
C VAL A 200 -11.26 6.86 -10.99
N ALA A 201 -12.43 6.86 -11.65
CA ALA A 201 -12.98 5.68 -12.33
C ALA A 201 -12.00 5.17 -13.40
N GLN A 202 -11.40 6.08 -14.19
CA GLN A 202 -10.38 5.73 -15.17
C GLN A 202 -9.14 5.10 -14.51
N ALA A 203 -8.71 5.60 -13.34
CA ALA A 203 -7.59 5.00 -12.60
C ALA A 203 -7.87 3.55 -12.19
N PHE A 204 -9.09 3.24 -11.76
CA PHE A 204 -9.49 1.87 -11.45
C PHE A 204 -9.51 0.98 -12.68
N GLN A 205 -10.06 1.49 -13.80
CA GLN A 205 -10.09 0.77 -15.07
C GLN A 205 -8.66 0.50 -15.58
N ASP A 206 -7.81 1.52 -15.63
CA ASP A 206 -6.41 1.39 -16.03
C ASP A 206 -5.67 0.35 -15.18
N TYR A 207 -5.93 0.34 -13.87
CA TYR A 207 -5.32 -0.66 -12.99
C TYR A 207 -5.87 -2.06 -13.24
N ALA A 208 -7.18 -2.22 -13.42
CA ALA A 208 -7.79 -3.50 -13.80
C ALA A 208 -7.25 -4.02 -15.12
N ASP A 209 -6.96 -3.10 -16.06
CA ASP A 209 -6.41 -3.38 -17.39
C ASP A 209 -4.90 -3.66 -17.42
N GLY A 210 -4.25 -3.71 -16.25
CA GLY A 210 -2.86 -4.12 -16.19
C GLY A 210 -1.86 -3.00 -15.96
N LEU A 211 -2.23 -1.72 -16.03
CA LEU A 211 -1.31 -0.61 -15.77
C LEU A 211 -0.81 -0.61 -14.32
N GLY A 212 0.45 -0.25 -14.13
CA GLY A 212 1.04 -0.08 -12.80
C GLY A 212 0.77 1.31 -12.22
N GLU A 213 0.77 1.43 -10.89
CA GLU A 213 0.45 2.66 -10.14
C GLU A 213 1.26 3.89 -10.60
N ARG A 214 2.54 3.72 -10.98
CA ARG A 214 3.38 4.83 -11.47
C ARG A 214 2.92 5.36 -12.82
N ARG A 215 2.52 4.47 -13.73
CA ARG A 215 2.01 4.85 -15.06
C ARG A 215 0.67 5.56 -14.95
N ILE A 216 -0.23 5.05 -14.13
CA ILE A 216 -1.53 5.67 -13.84
C ILE A 216 -1.32 7.06 -13.24
N HIS A 217 -0.42 7.19 -12.25
CA HIS A 217 -0.10 8.48 -11.65
C HIS A 217 0.44 9.47 -12.69
N HIS A 218 1.37 9.04 -13.55
CA HIS A 218 1.93 9.91 -14.59
C HIS A 218 0.86 10.38 -15.59
N ARG A 219 -0.09 9.53 -15.93
CA ARG A 219 -1.20 9.86 -16.83
C ARG A 219 -2.19 10.86 -16.21
N LEU A 220 -2.47 10.70 -14.92
CA LEU A 220 -3.50 11.50 -14.22
C LEU A 220 -2.99 12.86 -13.72
N ARG A 221 -1.71 12.98 -13.40
CA ARG A 221 -1.15 14.20 -12.77
C ARG A 221 -1.35 15.46 -13.60
N ASP A 222 -1.34 15.32 -14.94
CA ASP A 222 -1.44 16.43 -15.86
C ASP A 222 -2.91 16.80 -16.17
N GLN A 223 -3.88 15.98 -15.73
CA GLN A 223 -5.30 16.16 -16.00
C GLN A 223 -6.02 17.00 -14.95
N HIS A 224 -5.48 17.08 -13.71
CA HIS A 224 -6.08 17.89 -12.65
C HIS A 224 -5.04 18.34 -11.61
N PRO A 225 -5.07 19.62 -11.14
CA PRO A 225 -4.07 20.14 -10.19
C PRO A 225 -3.98 19.41 -8.85
N GLU A 226 -5.10 18.87 -8.36
CA GLU A 226 -5.11 18.07 -7.13
C GLU A 226 -4.43 16.71 -7.34
N LEU A 227 -4.52 16.15 -8.54
CA LEU A 227 -3.89 14.85 -8.88
C LEU A 227 -2.38 14.99 -9.04
N ALA A 228 -1.89 16.15 -9.49
CA ALA A 228 -0.47 16.44 -9.59
C ALA A 228 0.25 16.36 -8.22
N LYS A 229 -0.45 16.67 -7.13
CA LYS A 229 0.08 16.65 -5.75
C LYS A 229 0.01 15.28 -5.08
N LEU A 230 -0.61 14.29 -5.71
CA LEU A 230 -0.77 12.96 -5.12
C LEU A 230 0.50 12.13 -5.28
N SER A 231 0.74 11.26 -4.31
CA SER A 231 1.77 10.22 -4.42
C SER A 231 1.20 8.95 -5.04
N THR A 232 2.05 8.11 -5.60
CA THR A 232 1.66 6.77 -6.08
C THR A 232 1.03 5.89 -4.99
N THR A 233 1.45 6.10 -3.73
CA THR A 233 0.87 5.42 -2.57
C THR A 233 -0.60 5.81 -2.33
N SER A 234 -1.00 7.03 -2.72
CA SER A 234 -2.38 7.49 -2.61
C SER A 234 -3.31 6.71 -3.55
N LEU A 235 -2.87 6.41 -4.78
CA LEU A 235 -3.62 5.57 -5.72
C LEU A 235 -3.91 4.18 -5.13
N LYS A 236 -2.92 3.56 -4.49
CA LYS A 236 -3.12 2.25 -3.85
C LYS A 236 -4.13 2.31 -2.70
N ARG A 237 -4.16 3.42 -1.96
CA ARG A 237 -5.19 3.64 -0.92
C ARG A 237 -6.58 3.81 -1.53
N TRP A 238 -6.71 4.52 -2.66
CA TRP A 238 -7.98 4.66 -3.36
C TRP A 238 -8.52 3.29 -3.78
N MET A 239 -7.68 2.50 -4.42
CA MET A 239 -8.04 1.16 -4.90
C MET A 239 -8.41 0.18 -3.78
N ARG A 240 -8.06 0.47 -2.53
CA ARG A 240 -8.45 -0.31 -1.33
C ARG A 240 -9.58 0.33 -0.52
N ASN A 241 -10.05 1.49 -0.93
CA ASN A 241 -11.06 2.21 -0.17
C ASN A 241 -12.47 1.80 -0.59
N PRO A 242 -13.25 1.08 0.22
CA PRO A 242 -14.58 0.59 -0.13
C PRO A 242 -15.58 1.71 -0.45
N THR A 243 -15.27 2.96 -0.10
CA THR A 243 -16.07 4.13 -0.52
C THR A 243 -16.13 4.26 -2.06
N ALA A 244 -15.19 3.65 -2.80
CA ALA A 244 -15.24 3.63 -4.26
C ALA A 244 -16.47 2.90 -4.80
N ILE A 245 -16.99 1.91 -4.09
CA ILE A 245 -18.26 1.19 -4.40
C ILE A 245 -19.42 1.67 -3.52
N GLY A 246 -19.30 2.84 -2.92
CA GLY A 246 -20.35 3.42 -2.08
C GLY A 246 -20.40 2.93 -0.65
N SER A 247 -19.54 2.01 -0.23
CA SER A 247 -19.58 1.42 1.10
C SER A 247 -18.81 2.25 2.13
N TRP A 248 -19.30 2.28 3.35
CA TRP A 248 -18.59 2.78 4.52
C TRP A 248 -18.32 1.62 5.49
N ASN A 249 -17.05 1.20 5.58
CA ASN A 249 -16.67 -0.05 6.21
C ASN A 249 -17.45 -1.24 5.60
N ASP A 250 -18.30 -1.89 6.40
CA ASP A 250 -19.13 -3.02 6.06
C ASP A 250 -20.58 -2.64 5.65
N ILE A 251 -20.90 -1.36 5.62
CA ILE A 251 -22.25 -0.87 5.32
C ILE A 251 -22.28 -0.39 3.86
N PRO A 252 -23.07 -1.02 2.98
CA PRO A 252 -23.20 -0.60 1.58
C PRO A 252 -24.04 0.66 1.43
N ASP A 253 -23.98 1.28 0.28
CA ASP A 253 -24.85 2.36 -0.20
C ASP A 253 -24.89 3.63 0.69
N VAL A 254 -23.78 3.90 1.39
CA VAL A 254 -23.61 5.11 2.23
C VAL A 254 -23.14 6.31 1.43
N TYR A 255 -22.39 6.07 0.36
CA TYR A 255 -21.85 7.09 -0.55
C TYR A 255 -22.23 6.77 -1.99
N PRO A 256 -22.27 7.77 -2.88
CA PRO A 256 -22.38 7.49 -4.30
C PRO A 256 -21.13 6.72 -4.78
N ALA A 257 -21.35 5.60 -5.46
CA ALA A 257 -20.29 4.78 -6.00
C ALA A 257 -19.60 5.47 -7.20
N VAL A 258 -18.29 5.44 -7.26
CA VAL A 258 -17.48 5.96 -8.37
C VAL A 258 -17.11 4.85 -9.36
N VAL A 259 -17.13 3.59 -8.94
CA VAL A 259 -16.90 2.41 -9.78
C VAL A 259 -17.93 1.32 -9.48
N SER A 260 -18.13 0.41 -10.44
CA SER A 260 -18.95 -0.78 -10.23
C SER A 260 -18.31 -1.76 -9.24
N LYS A 261 -19.12 -2.61 -8.61
CA LYS A 261 -18.63 -3.69 -7.74
C LYS A 261 -17.73 -4.65 -8.51
N GLU A 262 -18.11 -5.01 -9.73
CA GLU A 262 -17.30 -5.87 -10.60
C GLU A 262 -15.90 -5.29 -10.82
N LEU A 263 -15.77 -4.03 -11.22
CA LEU A 263 -14.48 -3.36 -11.44
C LEU A 263 -13.67 -3.31 -10.14
N TRP A 264 -14.31 -3.01 -9.02
CA TRP A 264 -13.69 -3.03 -7.71
C TRP A 264 -13.08 -4.40 -7.39
N TYR A 265 -13.83 -5.49 -7.52
CA TYR A 265 -13.34 -6.82 -7.20
C TYR A 265 -12.25 -7.32 -8.15
N ARG A 266 -12.30 -6.95 -9.44
CA ARG A 266 -11.19 -7.17 -10.39
C ARG A 266 -9.91 -6.49 -9.89
N VAL A 267 -10.01 -5.26 -9.43
CA VAL A 267 -8.89 -4.51 -8.84
C VAL A 267 -8.40 -5.18 -7.55
N GLN A 268 -9.29 -5.62 -6.64
CA GLN A 268 -8.90 -6.34 -5.41
C GLN A 268 -8.18 -7.66 -5.73
N LYS A 269 -8.69 -8.45 -6.64
CA LYS A 269 -8.06 -9.71 -7.09
C LYS A 269 -6.63 -9.45 -7.56
N ARG A 270 -6.41 -8.40 -8.35
CA ARG A 270 -5.09 -8.01 -8.81
C ARG A 270 -4.19 -7.47 -7.69
N LEU A 271 -4.71 -6.68 -6.76
CA LEU A 271 -3.97 -6.15 -5.60
C LEU A 271 -3.48 -7.26 -4.66
N ASN A 272 -4.24 -8.36 -4.57
CA ASN A 272 -3.96 -9.50 -3.71
C ASN A 272 -3.16 -10.60 -4.41
N ALA A 273 -3.10 -10.59 -5.74
CA ALA A 273 -2.24 -11.50 -6.49
C ALA A 273 -0.77 -11.28 -6.09
N LYS A 274 -0.02 -12.37 -5.90
CA LYS A 274 1.41 -12.30 -5.58
C LYS A 274 2.10 -11.47 -6.67
N SER A 275 2.76 -10.40 -6.27
CA SER A 275 3.42 -9.48 -7.21
C SER A 275 4.51 -10.25 -7.98
N LYS A 276 4.31 -10.43 -9.28
CA LYS A 276 5.39 -10.83 -10.18
C LYS A 276 6.48 -9.73 -10.08
N PRO A 277 7.78 -10.05 -10.14
CA PRO A 277 8.83 -9.05 -10.05
C PRO A 277 8.59 -7.95 -11.10
N LYS A 278 8.54 -6.71 -10.64
CA LYS A 278 8.25 -5.54 -11.48
C LYS A 278 9.38 -5.37 -12.49
N SER A 279 9.08 -5.48 -13.78
CA SER A 279 9.99 -4.96 -14.80
C SER A 279 10.09 -3.44 -14.67
N ALA A 280 11.27 -2.88 -14.94
CA ALA A 280 11.47 -1.44 -14.88
C ALA A 280 10.42 -0.73 -15.76
N ALA A 281 9.84 0.35 -15.25
CA ALA A 281 8.88 1.15 -16.00
C ALA A 281 9.60 1.74 -17.22
N SER A 282 9.21 1.30 -18.41
CA SER A 282 9.66 1.84 -19.68
C SER A 282 8.43 2.22 -20.50
N ASN A 283 8.54 3.31 -21.25
CA ASN A 283 7.47 3.79 -22.11
C ASN A 283 7.38 3.03 -23.45
N HIS A 284 8.23 2.03 -23.69
CA HIS A 284 8.24 1.28 -24.92
C HIS A 284 7.30 0.08 -24.89
N LEU A 285 6.49 -0.06 -25.91
CA LEU A 285 5.50 -1.11 -26.11
C LEU A 285 6.05 -2.54 -25.91
N LEU A 286 7.29 -2.80 -26.36
CA LEU A 286 7.89 -4.14 -26.34
C LEU A 286 8.50 -4.56 -24.99
N VAL A 287 8.52 -3.67 -23.98
CA VAL A 287 9.14 -3.97 -22.68
C VAL A 287 8.34 -5.02 -21.90
N GLY A 288 9.05 -6.06 -21.46
CA GLY A 288 8.45 -7.19 -20.77
C GLY A 288 7.91 -8.29 -21.69
N LEU A 289 7.71 -7.99 -22.98
CA LEU A 289 7.25 -8.95 -24.00
C LEU A 289 8.40 -9.71 -24.67
N VAL A 290 9.61 -9.14 -24.64
CA VAL A 290 10.80 -9.74 -25.26
C VAL A 290 11.73 -10.27 -24.19
N LYS A 291 12.01 -11.58 -24.23
CA LYS A 291 12.85 -12.29 -23.25
C LYS A 291 13.98 -13.06 -23.90
N CYS A 292 15.05 -13.21 -23.17
CA CYS A 292 16.20 -14.01 -23.58
C CYS A 292 15.92 -15.51 -23.43
N ALA A 293 16.04 -16.30 -24.48
CA ALA A 293 15.87 -17.74 -24.41
C ALA A 293 16.98 -18.43 -23.59
N LYS A 294 18.16 -17.81 -23.43
CA LYS A 294 19.29 -18.39 -22.69
C LYS A 294 19.23 -18.16 -21.18
N CYS A 295 18.87 -16.94 -20.75
CA CYS A 295 18.89 -16.57 -19.32
C CYS A 295 17.53 -16.13 -18.77
N HIS A 296 16.47 -16.16 -19.56
CA HIS A 296 15.10 -15.79 -19.26
C HIS A 296 14.90 -14.33 -18.78
N ALA A 297 15.95 -13.50 -18.80
CA ALA A 297 15.84 -12.09 -18.46
C ALA A 297 15.16 -11.30 -19.58
N ASN A 298 14.51 -10.20 -19.21
CA ASN A 298 13.92 -9.28 -20.19
C ASN A 298 14.99 -8.62 -21.04
N PHE A 299 14.67 -8.39 -22.30
CA PHE A 299 15.41 -7.49 -23.16
C PHE A 299 15.12 -6.04 -22.76
N HIS A 300 16.12 -5.17 -22.85
CA HIS A 300 16.02 -3.74 -22.64
C HIS A 300 16.17 -2.99 -23.95
N ALA A 301 15.35 -1.96 -24.12
CA ALA A 301 15.49 -1.03 -25.23
C ALA A 301 16.81 -0.26 -25.10
N HIS A 302 17.54 -0.20 -26.20
CA HIS A 302 18.74 0.59 -26.38
C HIS A 302 18.54 1.44 -27.62
N VAL A 303 18.28 2.71 -27.39
CA VAL A 303 17.98 3.66 -28.46
C VAL A 303 19.17 4.58 -28.63
N THR A 304 19.69 4.66 -29.86
CA THR A 304 20.72 5.60 -30.29
C THR A 304 20.17 6.35 -31.49
N PRO A 305 20.78 7.51 -31.90
CA PRO A 305 20.28 8.29 -33.03
C PRO A 305 20.06 7.48 -34.30
N ASP A 306 20.93 6.51 -34.55
CA ASP A 306 20.94 5.72 -35.79
C ASP A 306 20.32 4.33 -35.64
N ASN A 307 19.93 3.91 -34.42
CA ASN A 307 19.48 2.54 -34.19
C ASN A 307 18.66 2.39 -32.92
N ALA A 308 17.42 1.95 -33.08
CA ALA A 308 16.57 1.51 -32.00
C ALA A 308 16.57 -0.03 -31.95
N ALA A 309 17.16 -0.60 -30.91
CA ALA A 309 17.29 -2.04 -30.76
C ALA A 309 17.07 -2.51 -29.32
N MET A 310 16.74 -3.77 -29.15
CA MET A 310 16.65 -4.40 -27.83
C MET A 310 17.78 -5.43 -27.65
N LYS A 311 18.29 -5.52 -26.44
CA LYS A 311 19.34 -6.48 -26.04
C LYS A 311 19.06 -7.12 -24.69
N CYS A 312 19.66 -8.29 -24.46
CA CYS A 312 19.50 -9.03 -23.20
C CYS A 312 19.95 -8.19 -21.99
N GLY A 313 19.07 -8.02 -21.01
CA GLY A 313 19.32 -7.19 -19.82
C GLY A 313 20.44 -7.73 -18.92
N GLN A 314 20.57 -9.06 -18.79
CA GLN A 314 21.68 -9.67 -18.03
C GLN A 314 23.02 -9.44 -18.72
N ARG A 315 23.05 -9.64 -20.05
CA ARG A 315 24.24 -9.34 -20.85
C ARG A 315 24.62 -7.88 -20.76
N HIS A 316 23.64 -7.00 -20.82
CA HIS A 316 23.89 -5.55 -20.73
C HIS A 316 24.52 -5.14 -19.40
N ARG A 317 24.10 -5.76 -18.29
CA ARG A 317 24.60 -5.43 -16.95
C ARG A 317 25.93 -6.09 -16.60
N LEU A 318 26.10 -7.36 -16.96
CA LEU A 318 27.20 -8.21 -16.48
C LEU A 318 28.11 -8.73 -17.59
N GLY A 319 27.92 -8.28 -18.82
CA GLY A 319 28.74 -8.71 -19.97
C GLY A 319 28.65 -10.23 -20.23
N ASP A 320 29.79 -10.82 -20.57
CA ASP A 320 29.89 -12.27 -20.88
C ASP A 320 29.58 -13.16 -19.68
N GLN A 321 29.78 -12.67 -18.45
CA GLN A 321 29.45 -13.39 -17.23
C GLN A 321 27.92 -13.46 -16.97
N GLY A 322 27.16 -12.50 -17.51
CA GLY A 322 25.72 -12.45 -17.32
C GLY A 322 24.93 -13.33 -18.27
N CYS A 323 25.29 -13.35 -19.54
CA CYS A 323 24.59 -14.13 -20.56
C CYS A 323 25.41 -14.25 -21.85
N SER A 324 25.34 -15.43 -22.49
CA SER A 324 25.99 -15.68 -23.80
C SER A 324 25.24 -15.11 -25.01
N ASN A 325 24.03 -14.55 -24.83
CA ASN A 325 23.26 -13.93 -25.93
C ASN A 325 23.86 -12.57 -26.30
N LYS A 326 24.62 -12.54 -27.42
CA LYS A 326 25.43 -11.36 -27.81
C LYS A 326 24.74 -10.38 -28.74
N LYS A 327 23.63 -10.79 -29.36
CA LYS A 327 23.02 -10.00 -30.42
C LYS A 327 21.96 -9.03 -29.89
N SER A 328 21.94 -7.85 -30.46
CA SER A 328 20.83 -6.92 -30.36
C SER A 328 19.90 -7.11 -31.56
N LEU A 329 18.61 -6.94 -31.33
CA LEU A 329 17.57 -7.08 -32.33
C LEU A 329 16.91 -5.72 -32.58
N PRO A 330 16.73 -5.29 -33.84
CA PRO A 330 16.08 -4.01 -34.15
C PRO A 330 14.63 -3.98 -33.62
N MET A 331 14.23 -2.88 -33.00
CA MET A 331 12.87 -2.71 -32.47
C MET A 331 11.82 -2.81 -33.58
N ALA A 332 12.09 -2.28 -34.78
CA ALA A 332 11.20 -2.37 -35.92
C ALA A 332 10.91 -3.82 -36.34
N VAL A 333 11.90 -4.71 -36.27
CA VAL A 333 11.72 -6.14 -36.56
C VAL A 333 10.85 -6.80 -35.47
N LEU A 334 11.12 -6.51 -34.20
CA LEU A 334 10.35 -7.06 -33.08
C LEU A 334 8.91 -6.56 -33.08
N ASP A 335 8.70 -5.29 -33.47
CA ASP A 335 7.36 -4.70 -33.55
C ASP A 335 6.55 -5.27 -34.73
N LEU A 336 7.17 -5.48 -35.88
CA LEU A 336 6.52 -6.22 -36.98
C LEU A 336 6.06 -7.60 -36.53
N ILE A 337 6.95 -8.37 -35.88
CA ILE A 337 6.61 -9.70 -35.38
C ILE A 337 5.43 -9.61 -34.40
N ARG A 338 5.48 -8.64 -33.47
CA ARG A 338 4.36 -8.39 -32.55
C ARG A 338 3.07 -8.12 -33.34
N CYS A 339 3.06 -7.17 -34.26
CA CYS A 339 1.87 -6.82 -35.03
C CYS A 339 1.24 -8.04 -35.71
N GLN A 340 2.05 -8.93 -36.25
CA GLN A 340 1.57 -10.10 -37.00
C GLN A 340 1.17 -11.30 -36.12
N THR A 341 1.64 -11.34 -34.86
CA THR A 341 1.46 -12.54 -34.00
C THR A 341 0.61 -12.29 -32.76
N THR A 342 0.17 -11.04 -32.49
CA THR A 342 -0.59 -10.72 -31.26
C THR A 342 -2.10 -10.88 -31.39
N PHE A 343 -2.65 -11.09 -32.57
CA PHE A 343 -4.09 -11.12 -32.80
C PHE A 343 -4.82 -12.12 -31.87
N LYS A 344 -4.36 -13.37 -31.81
CA LYS A 344 -4.96 -14.39 -30.94
C LYS A 344 -4.80 -14.09 -29.45
N ALA A 345 -3.67 -13.52 -29.05
CA ALA A 345 -3.42 -13.13 -27.67
C ALA A 345 -4.38 -11.98 -27.25
N LEU A 346 -4.58 -11.01 -28.13
CA LEU A 346 -5.51 -9.90 -27.91
C LEU A 346 -6.96 -10.39 -27.86
N GLN A 347 -7.34 -11.31 -28.76
CA GLN A 347 -8.66 -11.93 -28.75
C GLN A 347 -8.93 -12.63 -27.40
N ARG A 348 -7.99 -13.40 -26.87
CA ARG A 348 -8.13 -14.04 -25.54
C ARG A 348 -8.24 -13.02 -24.41
N ALA A 349 -7.39 -11.99 -24.42
CA ALA A 349 -7.42 -10.94 -23.40
C ALA A 349 -8.77 -10.19 -23.41
N SER A 350 -9.35 -10.01 -24.56
CA SER A 350 -10.62 -9.35 -24.76
C SER A 350 -11.81 -10.23 -24.34
N LEU A 351 -11.81 -11.50 -24.71
CA LEU A 351 -12.82 -12.47 -24.25
C LEU A 351 -12.82 -12.60 -22.72
N SER A 352 -11.65 -12.53 -22.08
CA SER A 352 -11.55 -12.53 -20.61
C SER A 352 -12.07 -11.23 -19.94
N ARG A 353 -12.34 -10.19 -20.71
CA ARG A 353 -12.85 -8.88 -20.22
C ARG A 353 -14.33 -8.69 -20.47
N ASN A 354 -14.87 -9.23 -21.55
CA ASN A 354 -16.31 -9.20 -21.86
C ASN A 354 -17.01 -10.32 -21.08
N LEU A 355 -17.00 -10.18 -19.75
CA LEU A 355 -17.69 -11.09 -18.86
C LEU A 355 -19.21 -10.98 -19.10
N THR A 356 -19.87 -12.11 -19.24
CA THR A 356 -21.33 -12.19 -19.20
C THR A 356 -21.88 -11.67 -17.88
N ALA A 357 -23.15 -11.32 -17.82
CA ALA A 357 -23.79 -10.88 -16.57
C ALA A 357 -23.62 -11.93 -15.43
N SER A 358 -23.66 -13.21 -15.78
CA SER A 358 -23.46 -14.31 -14.84
C SER A 358 -22.02 -14.36 -14.32
N GLU A 359 -21.03 -14.17 -15.19
CA GLU A 359 -19.61 -14.16 -14.81
C GLU A 359 -19.26 -12.93 -13.99
N LYS A 360 -19.82 -11.75 -14.32
CA LYS A 360 -19.68 -10.53 -13.50
C LYS A 360 -20.21 -10.77 -12.10
N ARG A 361 -21.41 -11.35 -11.99
CA ARG A 361 -22.01 -11.67 -10.69
C ARG A 361 -21.23 -12.73 -9.93
N ALA A 362 -20.70 -13.76 -10.60
CA ALA A 362 -19.83 -14.75 -9.98
C ALA A 362 -18.54 -14.13 -9.40
N LEU A 363 -17.94 -13.18 -10.13
CA LEU A 363 -16.76 -12.44 -9.64
C LEU A 363 -17.09 -11.56 -8.42
N GLU A 364 -18.25 -10.91 -8.41
CA GLU A 364 -18.72 -10.15 -7.26
C GLU A 364 -18.90 -11.06 -6.05
N ILE A 365 -19.55 -12.21 -6.21
CA ILE A 365 -19.76 -13.20 -5.15
C ILE A 365 -18.41 -13.70 -4.62
N GLU A 366 -17.43 -13.99 -5.46
CA GLU A 366 -16.09 -14.38 -5.01
C GLU A 366 -15.45 -13.31 -4.12
N GLY A 367 -15.60 -12.05 -4.51
CA GLY A 367 -15.09 -10.92 -3.73
C GLY A 367 -15.84 -10.75 -2.40
N GLU A 368 -17.16 -10.87 -2.40
CA GLU A 368 -18.00 -10.80 -1.20
C GLU A 368 -17.68 -11.95 -0.23
N LEU A 369 -17.53 -13.18 -0.73
CA LEU A 369 -17.12 -14.35 0.06
C LEU A 369 -15.72 -14.17 0.69
N ALA A 370 -14.75 -13.66 -0.07
CA ALA A 370 -13.42 -13.40 0.45
C ALA A 370 -13.44 -12.38 1.60
N GLU A 371 -14.26 -11.34 1.49
CA GLU A 371 -14.42 -10.34 2.55
C GLU A 371 -15.15 -10.90 3.77
N LEU A 372 -16.22 -11.65 3.58
CA LEU A 372 -16.96 -12.30 4.68
C LEU A 372 -16.09 -13.31 5.42
N ASN A 373 -15.31 -14.13 4.71
CA ASN A 373 -14.36 -15.05 5.33
C ASN A 373 -13.29 -14.31 6.16
N ARG A 374 -12.80 -13.17 5.67
CA ARG A 374 -11.87 -12.32 6.45
C ARG A 374 -12.54 -11.76 7.71
N GLN A 375 -13.80 -11.33 7.62
CA GLN A 375 -14.56 -10.84 8.77
C GLN A 375 -14.83 -11.97 9.77
N ALA A 376 -15.16 -13.17 9.30
CA ALA A 376 -15.35 -14.35 10.14
C ALA A 376 -14.07 -14.70 10.90
N ALA A 377 -12.91 -14.71 10.25
CA ALA A 377 -11.63 -14.94 10.89
C ALA A 377 -11.35 -13.91 11.99
N THR A 378 -11.56 -12.61 11.70
CA THR A 378 -11.38 -11.54 12.70
C THR A 378 -12.35 -11.68 13.88
N ALA A 379 -13.59 -12.04 13.62
CA ALA A 379 -14.59 -12.27 14.66
C ALA A 379 -14.27 -13.51 15.51
N ALA A 380 -13.75 -14.58 14.89
CA ALA A 380 -13.31 -15.79 15.57
C ALA A 380 -12.10 -15.51 16.50
N GLU A 381 -11.10 -14.75 16.04
CA GLU A 381 -10.00 -14.30 16.90
C GLU A 381 -10.51 -13.45 18.07
N GLY A 382 -11.47 -12.57 17.81
CA GLY A 382 -12.14 -11.79 18.86
C GLY A 382 -12.89 -12.66 19.87
N ALA A 383 -13.57 -13.71 19.40
CA ALA A 383 -14.30 -14.66 20.24
C ALA A 383 -13.36 -15.45 21.17
N VAL A 384 -12.21 -15.87 20.67
CA VAL A 384 -11.16 -16.54 21.47
C VAL A 384 -10.63 -15.60 22.55
N LYS A 385 -10.41 -14.34 22.23
CA LYS A 385 -9.81 -13.37 23.15
C LYS A 385 -10.79 -12.76 24.17
N TYR A 386 -12.06 -12.60 23.80
CA TYR A 386 -13.04 -11.83 24.57
C TYR A 386 -14.34 -12.61 24.90
N GLY A 387 -14.43 -13.87 24.47
CA GLY A 387 -15.55 -14.77 24.71
C GLY A 387 -16.60 -14.81 23.58
N MET A 388 -17.22 -16.00 23.42
CA MET A 388 -18.21 -16.28 22.36
C MET A 388 -19.49 -15.45 22.48
N THR A 389 -19.91 -15.10 23.69
CA THR A 389 -21.14 -14.33 23.91
C THR A 389 -21.13 -12.96 23.21
N ALA A 390 -19.96 -12.36 23.07
CA ALA A 390 -19.82 -11.05 22.42
C ALA A 390 -19.77 -11.14 20.88
N PHE A 391 -19.29 -12.24 20.30
CA PHE A 391 -19.01 -12.39 18.87
C PHE A 391 -19.87 -13.47 18.19
N GLY A 392 -20.49 -14.40 18.93
CA GLY A 392 -21.32 -15.48 18.41
C GLY A 392 -22.39 -14.99 17.42
N PRO A 393 -23.26 -14.03 17.79
CA PRO A 393 -24.31 -13.54 16.89
C PRO A 393 -23.77 -12.87 15.59
N ALA A 394 -22.55 -12.35 15.62
CA ALA A 394 -21.90 -11.81 14.43
C ALA A 394 -21.38 -12.92 13.53
N LEU A 395 -20.77 -13.97 14.11
CA LEU A 395 -20.31 -15.15 13.39
C LEU A 395 -21.45 -15.89 12.71
N ASP A 396 -22.56 -16.12 13.43
CA ASP A 396 -23.75 -16.79 12.89
C ASP A 396 -24.32 -16.05 11.69
N ARG A 397 -24.38 -14.71 11.74
CA ARG A 397 -24.84 -13.88 10.64
C ARG A 397 -23.91 -13.96 9.43
N ILE A 398 -22.60 -13.88 9.66
CA ILE A 398 -21.60 -13.97 8.58
C ILE A 398 -21.67 -15.35 7.92
N THR A 399 -21.78 -16.42 8.71
CA THR A 399 -21.90 -17.79 8.20
C THR A 399 -23.16 -17.99 7.37
N ALA A 400 -24.28 -17.44 7.80
CA ALA A 400 -25.53 -17.48 7.02
C ALA A 400 -25.41 -16.72 5.70
N GLN A 401 -24.74 -15.58 5.68
CA GLN A 401 -24.48 -14.82 4.45
C GLN A 401 -23.56 -15.57 3.48
N ILE A 402 -22.52 -16.24 4.00
CA ILE A 402 -21.63 -17.09 3.19
C ILE A 402 -22.44 -18.20 2.51
N GLY A 403 -23.30 -18.92 3.24
CA GLY A 403 -24.13 -19.98 2.68
C GLY A 403 -25.02 -19.51 1.52
N VAL A 404 -25.69 -18.35 1.68
CA VAL A 404 -26.54 -17.78 0.63
C VAL A 404 -25.74 -17.46 -0.63
N LEU A 405 -24.54 -16.88 -0.50
CA LEU A 405 -23.69 -16.54 -1.64
C LEU A 405 -23.06 -17.78 -2.32
N GLU A 406 -22.74 -18.82 -1.56
CA GLU A 406 -22.27 -20.09 -2.11
C GLU A 406 -23.36 -20.79 -2.93
N ASP A 407 -24.60 -20.79 -2.47
CA ASP A 407 -25.75 -21.34 -3.21
C ASP A 407 -26.03 -20.52 -4.48
N GLU A 408 -25.98 -19.18 -4.42
CA GLU A 408 -26.10 -18.32 -5.59
C GLU A 408 -25.00 -18.62 -6.62
N LYS A 409 -23.74 -18.79 -6.16
CA LYS A 409 -22.59 -19.13 -7.03
C LYS A 409 -22.80 -20.46 -7.75
N LEU A 410 -23.26 -21.49 -7.05
CA LEU A 410 -23.57 -22.79 -7.63
C LEU A 410 -24.65 -22.69 -8.71
N THR A 411 -25.68 -21.88 -8.45
CA THR A 411 -26.77 -21.66 -9.42
C THR A 411 -26.29 -20.95 -10.69
N LEU A 412 -25.38 -19.98 -10.56
CA LEU A 412 -24.79 -19.25 -11.69
C LEU A 412 -23.89 -20.14 -12.54
N VAL A 413 -23.06 -20.99 -11.92
CA VAL A 413 -22.18 -21.93 -12.63
C VAL A 413 -22.98 -22.96 -13.41
N SER A 414 -24.12 -23.43 -12.88
CA SER A 414 -24.99 -24.39 -13.57
C SER A 414 -25.74 -23.81 -14.78
N LYS A 415 -25.88 -22.48 -14.86
CA LYS A 415 -26.57 -21.76 -15.95
C LYS A 415 -25.64 -21.16 -17.00
N ALA A 416 -24.33 -21.28 -16.83
CA ALA A 416 -23.36 -20.74 -17.79
C ALA A 416 -23.41 -21.51 -19.10
N ALA A 417 -24.06 -20.96 -20.11
CA ALA A 417 -23.98 -21.41 -21.49
C ALA A 417 -22.72 -20.84 -22.16
N PRO A 418 -22.06 -21.55 -23.10
CA PRO A 418 -20.91 -21.01 -23.81
C PRO A 418 -21.33 -19.81 -24.65
N SER A 419 -20.57 -18.71 -24.55
CA SER A 419 -20.76 -17.47 -25.28
C SER A 419 -20.63 -17.68 -26.79
N THR A 420 -21.59 -17.20 -27.56
CA THR A 420 -21.67 -17.33 -29.01
C THR A 420 -21.06 -16.12 -29.75
N ASP A 421 -20.58 -16.41 -30.96
CA ASP A 421 -19.71 -15.63 -31.87
C ASP A 421 -20.16 -14.22 -32.34
N GLY A 422 -21.13 -13.60 -31.72
CA GLY A 422 -21.71 -12.32 -32.24
C GLY A 422 -20.94 -11.03 -31.91
N GLU A 423 -20.02 -11.05 -30.96
CA GLU A 423 -19.35 -9.82 -30.42
C GLU A 423 -17.94 -9.58 -31.01
N MET A 424 -17.53 -10.34 -32.01
CA MET A 424 -16.15 -10.30 -32.53
C MET A 424 -15.84 -9.08 -33.43
N ILE A 425 -16.83 -8.37 -33.96
CA ILE A 425 -16.60 -7.29 -34.93
C ILE A 425 -16.25 -5.97 -34.24
N ASP A 426 -16.88 -5.65 -33.13
CA ASP A 426 -16.57 -4.42 -32.35
C ASP A 426 -15.17 -4.41 -31.75
N LEU A 427 -14.59 -5.58 -31.54
CA LEU A 427 -13.28 -5.78 -30.95
C LEU A 427 -12.12 -5.29 -31.82
N GLN A 428 -12.25 -5.34 -33.15
CA GLN A 428 -11.20 -4.91 -34.07
C GLN A 428 -11.06 -3.38 -34.11
N GLU A 429 -12.15 -2.65 -33.98
CA GLU A 429 -12.12 -1.18 -33.94
C GLU A 429 -11.58 -0.65 -32.60
N GLU A 430 -11.99 -1.26 -31.47
CA GLU A 430 -11.43 -0.91 -30.15
C GLU A 430 -9.92 -1.16 -30.04
N LEU A 431 -9.40 -2.21 -30.68
CA LEU A 431 -7.98 -2.57 -30.62
C LEU A 431 -7.06 -1.67 -31.45
N LEU A 432 -7.59 -0.97 -32.44
CA LEU A 432 -6.81 -0.04 -33.28
C LEU A 432 -6.55 1.29 -32.57
N ASP A 433 -7.41 1.68 -31.62
CA ASP A 433 -7.33 2.96 -30.89
C ASP A 433 -6.66 2.82 -29.49
N VAL A 434 -6.13 1.65 -29.15
CA VAL A 434 -5.56 1.37 -27.81
C VAL A 434 -4.19 2.00 -27.66
N ASP A 435 -4.04 2.84 -26.64
CA ASP A 435 -2.77 3.39 -26.15
C ASP A 435 -1.70 2.27 -26.01
N GLU A 436 -0.47 2.51 -26.51
CA GLU A 436 0.64 1.56 -26.50
C GLU A 436 0.92 0.96 -25.11
N MET A 437 0.74 1.74 -24.05
CA MET A 437 0.92 1.25 -22.67
C MET A 437 -0.16 0.27 -22.26
N ARG A 438 -1.39 0.53 -22.68
CA ARG A 438 -2.53 -0.36 -22.43
C ARG A 438 -2.39 -1.64 -23.25
N LEU A 439 -1.97 -1.54 -24.51
CA LEU A 439 -1.67 -2.69 -25.35
C LEU A 439 -0.56 -3.57 -24.77
N ASN A 440 0.53 -2.95 -24.28
CA ASN A 440 1.60 -3.70 -23.60
C ASN A 440 1.08 -4.45 -22.37
N ALA A 441 0.22 -3.81 -21.56
CA ALA A 441 -0.36 -4.43 -20.38
C ALA A 441 -1.28 -5.63 -20.74
N LEU A 442 -2.09 -5.47 -21.79
CA LEU A 442 -2.92 -6.53 -22.35
C LEU A 442 -2.13 -7.75 -22.80
N LEU A 443 -1.08 -7.52 -23.56
CA LEU A 443 -0.21 -8.57 -24.06
C LEU A 443 0.55 -9.30 -22.93
N GLN A 444 0.95 -8.57 -21.88
CA GLN A 444 1.54 -9.19 -20.70
C GLN A 444 0.52 -10.03 -19.91
N GLU A 445 -0.72 -9.60 -19.82
CA GLU A 445 -1.81 -10.34 -19.18
C GLU A 445 -2.14 -11.61 -19.98
N ALA A 446 -2.16 -11.52 -21.32
CA ALA A 446 -2.32 -12.65 -22.23
C ALA A 446 -1.10 -13.58 -22.28
N GLU A 447 -0.07 -13.32 -21.46
CA GLU A 447 1.19 -14.07 -21.39
C GLU A 447 1.94 -14.16 -22.74
N TYR A 448 1.73 -13.18 -23.63
CA TYR A 448 2.44 -13.11 -24.90
C TYR A 448 3.94 -12.85 -24.67
N VAL A 449 4.79 -13.70 -25.25
CA VAL A 449 6.25 -13.61 -25.11
C VAL A 449 6.96 -13.92 -26.41
N MET A 450 7.93 -13.08 -26.75
CA MET A 450 8.93 -13.33 -27.81
C MET A 450 10.24 -13.80 -27.17
N TRP A 451 10.63 -15.03 -27.40
CA TRP A 451 11.89 -15.60 -26.92
C TRP A 451 13.01 -15.37 -27.95
N CYS A 452 14.09 -14.73 -27.54
CA CYS A 452 15.21 -14.35 -28.42
C CYS A 452 16.47 -15.13 -28.08
N ASP A 453 17.00 -15.88 -29.05
CA ASP A 453 18.29 -16.55 -29.00
C ASP A 453 19.19 -16.02 -30.11
N ASP A 454 20.10 -15.14 -29.77
CA ASP A 454 20.96 -14.37 -30.69
C ASP A 454 20.13 -13.70 -31.81
N ARG A 455 20.01 -14.29 -32.99
CA ARG A 455 19.25 -13.76 -34.13
C ARG A 455 17.91 -14.45 -34.35
N THR A 456 17.62 -15.48 -33.59
CA THR A 456 16.37 -16.26 -33.72
C THR A 456 15.35 -15.76 -32.72
N ILE A 457 14.15 -15.51 -33.19
CA ILE A 457 13.01 -15.04 -32.40
C ILE A 457 11.94 -16.10 -32.49
N THR A 458 11.52 -16.63 -31.36
CA THR A 458 10.44 -17.63 -31.26
C THR A 458 9.27 -17.01 -30.53
N VAL A 459 8.09 -17.06 -31.12
CA VAL A 459 6.85 -16.61 -30.47
C VAL A 459 6.14 -17.84 -29.91
N GLU A 460 5.85 -17.80 -28.62
CA GLU A 460 5.04 -18.80 -27.92
C GLU A 460 3.69 -18.20 -27.54
N GLU A 461 2.63 -18.86 -27.92
CA GLU A 461 1.27 -18.58 -27.44
C GLU A 461 0.85 -19.66 -26.44
N PRO A 462 0.58 -19.33 -25.16
CA PRO A 462 0.38 -20.32 -24.09
C PRO A 462 -0.98 -20.97 -24.12
N SER A 463 -1.71 -21.17 -25.10
CA SER A 463 -2.90 -22.03 -25.08
C SER A 463 -3.56 -22.24 -26.45
N ILE A 464 -2.96 -23.08 -27.24
CA ILE A 464 -3.75 -23.79 -28.26
C ILE A 464 -3.44 -25.26 -28.05
N GLU A 465 -4.39 -25.98 -27.46
CA GLU A 465 -4.26 -27.40 -27.14
C GLU A 465 -4.06 -28.29 -28.35
N PHE A 466 -4.11 -27.79 -29.59
CA PHE A 466 -4.09 -28.65 -30.79
C PHE A 466 -3.19 -28.20 -31.95
N SER A 467 -2.50 -27.06 -31.92
CA SER A 467 -1.44 -26.76 -32.91
C SER A 467 -0.54 -25.63 -32.41
N ALA A 468 0.36 -25.96 -31.49
CA ALA A 468 1.44 -25.03 -31.13
C ALA A 468 2.50 -25.08 -32.25
N GLU A 469 2.19 -24.53 -33.42
CA GLU A 469 3.23 -24.12 -34.35
C GLU A 469 3.97 -22.96 -33.74
N ARG A 470 5.15 -23.26 -33.16
CA ARG A 470 6.10 -22.21 -32.74
C ARG A 470 6.49 -21.44 -33.98
N GLN A 471 6.15 -20.17 -34.02
CA GLN A 471 6.59 -19.31 -35.09
C GLN A 471 8.05 -18.95 -34.86
N VAL A 472 8.92 -19.33 -35.79
CA VAL A 472 10.36 -19.08 -35.72
C VAL A 472 10.74 -18.10 -36.81
N ILE A 473 11.30 -16.98 -36.37
CA ILE A 473 11.75 -15.89 -37.25
C ILE A 473 13.26 -15.70 -37.06
N THR A 474 14.02 -15.57 -38.13
CA THR A 474 15.46 -15.34 -38.04
C THR A 474 15.81 -13.98 -38.61
N TYR A 475 16.48 -13.14 -37.82
CA TYR A 475 17.00 -11.85 -38.23
C TYR A 475 18.34 -12.05 -38.97
N LEU A 476 18.38 -11.76 -40.26
CA LEU A 476 19.58 -11.95 -41.11
C LEU A 476 20.55 -10.77 -41.02
N GLY A 477 20.07 -9.56 -40.73
CA GLY A 477 20.88 -8.35 -40.61
C GLY A 477 20.27 -7.14 -41.35
N LYS A 478 20.95 -5.99 -41.28
CA LYS A 478 20.58 -4.76 -41.98
C LYS A 478 21.39 -4.62 -43.28
N ASP A 479 20.71 -4.41 -44.40
CA ASP A 479 21.32 -3.94 -45.63
C ASP A 479 21.43 -2.41 -45.54
N ARG A 480 22.65 -1.94 -45.35
CA ARG A 480 22.93 -0.50 -45.19
C ARG A 480 22.74 0.30 -46.46
N VAL A 481 22.91 -0.35 -47.62
CA VAL A 481 22.78 0.31 -48.94
C VAL A 481 21.30 0.55 -49.26
N LYS A 482 20.45 -0.47 -48.99
CA LYS A 482 19.00 -0.39 -49.23
C LYS A 482 18.22 0.18 -48.06
N GLY A 483 18.85 0.37 -46.89
CA GLY A 483 18.14 0.83 -45.68
C GLY A 483 17.04 -0.14 -45.20
N VAL A 484 17.25 -1.47 -45.35
CA VAL A 484 16.26 -2.48 -45.00
C VAL A 484 16.81 -3.49 -44.01
N PHE A 485 15.95 -3.95 -43.08
CA PHE A 485 16.20 -5.11 -42.24
C PHE A 485 15.73 -6.38 -42.96
N ARG A 486 16.55 -7.43 -42.93
CA ARG A 486 16.26 -8.72 -43.55
C ARG A 486 15.91 -9.74 -42.52
N ILE A 487 14.77 -10.40 -42.70
CA ILE A 487 14.30 -11.52 -41.85
C ILE A 487 13.92 -12.70 -42.72
N THR A 488 13.96 -13.87 -42.12
CA THR A 488 13.33 -15.08 -42.69
C THR A 488 12.17 -15.47 -41.79
N TRP A 489 10.99 -15.69 -42.37
CA TRP A 489 9.79 -16.09 -41.67
C TRP A 489 9.08 -17.18 -42.47
N ASN A 490 8.84 -18.34 -41.85
CA ASN A 490 8.25 -19.50 -42.52
C ASN A 490 8.94 -19.86 -43.86
N GLY A 491 10.28 -19.77 -43.88
CA GLY A 491 11.07 -20.06 -45.09
C GLY A 491 11.09 -18.91 -46.12
N ALA A 492 10.23 -17.92 -46.05
CA ALA A 492 10.23 -16.77 -46.94
C ALA A 492 11.15 -15.67 -46.41
N ARG A 493 11.90 -15.03 -47.31
CA ARG A 493 12.71 -13.84 -47.01
C ARG A 493 11.85 -12.57 -47.11
N ILE A 494 11.91 -11.72 -46.11
CA ILE A 494 11.19 -10.45 -46.04
C ILE A 494 12.21 -9.35 -45.82
N ASP A 495 12.14 -8.31 -46.64
CA ASP A 495 12.92 -7.09 -46.54
C ASP A 495 12.02 -5.97 -45.95
N LEU A 496 12.35 -5.50 -44.74
CA LEU A 496 11.59 -4.52 -43.95
C LEU A 496 12.29 -3.15 -44.04
N PRO A 497 11.62 -2.07 -44.50
CA PRO A 497 12.18 -0.75 -44.46
C PRO A 497 12.54 -0.29 -43.04
N ASP A 498 13.67 0.38 -42.89
CA ASP A 498 14.09 1.03 -41.64
C ASP A 498 13.36 2.37 -41.49
N LEU A 499 12.06 2.29 -41.23
CA LEU A 499 11.23 3.46 -41.00
C LEU A 499 10.94 3.56 -39.49
N LEU A 500 11.67 4.43 -38.80
CA LEU A 500 11.17 4.96 -37.54
C LEU A 500 9.95 5.80 -37.85
N SER A 501 8.83 5.55 -37.19
CA SER A 501 7.65 6.39 -37.33
C SER A 501 7.97 7.86 -36.99
N ALA A 502 7.29 8.80 -37.61
CA ALA A 502 7.52 10.23 -37.34
C ALA A 502 7.40 10.61 -35.85
N PRO A 503 6.43 10.07 -35.08
CA PRO A 503 6.38 10.26 -33.63
C PRO A 503 7.61 9.72 -32.89
N GLN A 504 8.09 8.55 -33.26
CA GLN A 504 9.28 7.91 -32.65
C GLN A 504 10.56 8.66 -32.95
N ARG A 505 10.70 9.27 -34.15
CA ARG A 505 11.81 10.18 -34.46
C ARG A 505 11.76 11.43 -33.59
N ALA A 506 10.61 12.07 -33.47
CA ALA A 506 10.46 13.27 -32.67
C ALA A 506 10.78 13.00 -31.17
N GLU A 507 10.33 11.88 -30.63
CA GLU A 507 10.64 11.47 -29.27
C GLU A 507 12.13 11.16 -29.08
N LEU A 508 12.75 10.50 -30.08
CA LEU A 508 14.19 10.24 -30.10
C LEU A 508 15.00 11.53 -30.17
N GLU A 509 14.62 12.48 -31.01
CA GLU A 509 15.25 13.79 -31.13
C GLU A 509 15.12 14.59 -29.81
N GLN A 510 13.95 14.56 -29.15
CA GLN A 510 13.77 15.18 -27.84
C GLN A 510 14.66 14.55 -26.76
N TYR A 511 14.71 13.21 -26.72
CA TYR A 511 15.57 12.49 -25.78
C TYR A 511 17.04 12.81 -25.99
N MET A 512 17.50 12.82 -27.27
CA MET A 512 18.86 13.15 -27.63
C MET A 512 19.22 14.60 -27.31
N ALA A 513 18.29 15.53 -27.53
CA ALA A 513 18.47 16.94 -27.17
C ALA A 513 18.59 17.09 -25.64
N GLN A 514 17.77 16.37 -24.88
CA GLN A 514 17.85 16.39 -23.44
C GLN A 514 19.15 15.76 -22.91
N GLU A 515 19.59 14.64 -23.47
CA GLU A 515 20.85 14.01 -23.08
C GLU A 515 22.07 14.85 -23.46
N ALA A 516 22.02 15.55 -24.60
CA ALA A 516 23.03 16.51 -24.98
C ALA A 516 23.15 17.68 -24.00
N ARG A 517 22.02 18.18 -23.50
CA ARG A 517 21.95 19.23 -22.46
C ARG A 517 22.48 18.75 -21.10
N TYR A 518 22.30 17.47 -20.74
CA TYR A 518 22.96 16.88 -19.58
C TYR A 518 24.49 16.73 -19.78
N LYS A 519 24.91 16.33 -20.96
CA LYS A 519 26.36 16.19 -21.28
C LYS A 519 27.09 17.54 -21.39
N SER A 520 26.40 18.59 -21.84
CA SER A 520 26.93 19.95 -21.90
C SER A 520 26.92 20.66 -20.52
N GLY A 521 26.33 20.09 -19.50
CA GLY A 521 26.19 20.72 -18.18
C GLY A 521 25.10 21.79 -18.10
N GLU A 522 24.29 21.95 -19.14
CA GLU A 522 23.16 22.90 -19.18
C GLU A 522 21.97 22.44 -18.32
N LEU A 523 21.86 21.13 -18.10
CA LEU A 523 20.90 20.51 -17.17
C LEU A 523 21.65 19.65 -16.14
N GLU A 524 21.49 19.96 -14.88
CA GLU A 524 22.01 19.13 -13.78
C GLU A 524 21.15 17.89 -13.57
N ARG A 525 21.76 16.71 -13.52
CA ARG A 525 21.08 15.49 -13.08
C ARG A 525 20.89 15.55 -11.57
N THR A 526 19.68 15.73 -11.14
CA THR A 526 19.33 15.60 -9.75
C THR A 526 19.28 14.12 -9.37
N VAL A 527 20.24 13.68 -8.59
CA VAL A 527 20.27 12.31 -8.03
C VAL A 527 19.71 12.39 -6.63
N MET A 528 18.70 11.58 -6.34
CA MET A 528 18.22 11.39 -4.97
C MET A 528 19.24 10.55 -4.20
N ARG A 529 19.86 11.11 -3.18
CA ARG A 529 20.78 10.40 -2.29
C ARG A 529 20.12 10.25 -0.92
N PHE A 530 20.16 9.06 -0.38
CA PHE A 530 19.71 8.81 0.99
C PHE A 530 20.75 9.41 1.94
N ASN A 531 20.30 10.33 2.79
CA ASN A 531 21.11 10.91 3.84
C ASN A 531 20.96 10.05 5.10
N SER A 532 22.04 9.35 5.46
CA SER A 532 22.07 8.47 6.63
C SER A 532 21.93 9.21 7.96
N ASP A 533 22.24 10.51 7.99
CA ASP A 533 22.23 11.31 9.22
C ASP A 533 20.85 11.92 9.51
N THR A 534 20.06 12.20 8.47
CA THR A 534 18.72 12.77 8.62
C THR A 534 17.60 11.76 8.35
N GLY A 535 17.89 10.65 7.68
CA GLY A 535 16.90 9.65 7.26
C GLY A 535 16.03 10.08 6.07
N ASP A 536 16.36 11.21 5.42
CA ASP A 536 15.64 11.78 4.30
C ASP A 536 16.35 11.54 2.96
N MET A 537 15.64 11.78 1.86
CA MET A 537 16.19 11.75 0.51
C MET A 537 16.53 13.17 0.06
N ASP A 538 17.82 13.47 0.01
CA ASP A 538 18.31 14.77 -0.46
C ASP A 538 18.47 14.80 -1.98
N HIS A 539 18.08 15.92 -2.58
CA HIS A 539 18.36 16.23 -3.97
C HIS A 539 19.81 16.75 -4.08
N VAL A 540 20.70 15.92 -4.62
CA VAL A 540 22.10 16.30 -4.81
C VAL A 540 22.39 16.40 -6.30
N SER A 541 22.96 17.53 -6.74
CA SER A 541 23.53 17.67 -8.09
C SER A 541 24.71 16.70 -8.23
N GLY A 542 24.60 15.74 -9.16
CA GLY A 542 25.65 14.76 -9.40
C GLY A 542 26.64 15.21 -10.48
N PRO A 543 27.91 14.79 -10.41
CA PRO A 543 28.88 15.10 -11.45
C PRO A 543 28.49 14.44 -12.78
N PRO A 544 28.86 15.03 -13.93
CA PRO A 544 28.63 14.44 -15.24
C PRO A 544 29.29 13.06 -15.32
N LEU A 545 28.57 12.08 -15.89
CA LEU A 545 29.15 10.76 -16.14
C LEU A 545 30.37 10.92 -17.06
N LYS A 546 31.54 10.52 -16.56
CA LYS A 546 32.73 10.40 -17.40
C LYS A 546 32.45 9.40 -18.52
N SER A 547 32.68 9.83 -19.74
CA SER A 547 32.57 9.09 -21.01
C SER A 547 33.31 7.76 -21.01
#